data_cfe70865d3fe0cdcd3e9ce1f1881965f
#
_entry.id   cfe70865d3fe0cdcd3e9ce1f1881965f
#
_cell.length_a   1.000
_cell.length_b   1.000
_cell.length_c   1.000
_cell.angle_alpha   90.00
_cell.angle_beta   90.00
_cell.angle_gamma   90.00
#
_symmetry.space_group_name_H-M   'P 1'
#
loop_
_entity.id
_entity.type
_entity.pdbx_description
1 polymer ?
#
loop_
_entity_poly.entity_id
_entity_poly.type
_entity_poly.pdbx_seq_one_letter_code
_entity_poly.pdbx_strand_id
1 'polypeptide(L)'
;SLAYGLDKKTNNKIAVYDLGGGTFDVSILELGDGVFEVKSTNGDTFLGGEDFDNTIVDYLLTEFKKENGIDLKSDKLALQRLKEAAEKAKIELSSSEQTEVNLPYITADSSGPKHFVHKITRAKLESLVEDLVDKSLEPLKLALKDAKLSKGDINEILLVGGQTRMPLVQKKVAEFFGKEPRKDLNPDEAVAVGAAIQGWVLSGDTTDVLLLDVTPLTLGIETLGGVATPLIEKNTTIPTQKSQVFSTAEDNQTAVTVHVIQGERTQAAQNKSLGQFNLTDIPPASRGMPQIEVSFDLDANGILNVSAKDKNTGKEQSIVIKASSGLSDEDIEKMVKDAEANAEDDKKFEELVLSLIHISEPTRQAEMSYAVF
;
A
#
# COMPACT_ATOMS: atom_id res chain seq x y z
N SER A 1 -1.50 11.50 -11.67
CA SER A 1 -2.64 12.37 -12.00
C SER A 1 -2.20 13.74 -12.51
N LEU A 2 -1.23 14.42 -11.88
CA LEU A 2 -0.74 15.75 -12.30
C LEU A 2 -0.31 15.78 -13.77
N ALA A 3 0.48 14.79 -14.20
CA ALA A 3 0.95 14.68 -15.58
C ALA A 3 -0.19 14.61 -16.62
N TYR A 4 -1.36 14.14 -16.24
CA TYR A 4 -2.53 14.09 -17.12
C TYR A 4 -3.30 15.41 -17.24
N GLY A 5 -2.80 16.52 -16.63
CA GLY A 5 -3.39 17.85 -16.73
C GLY A 5 -4.82 17.93 -16.20
N LEU A 6 -5.12 17.19 -15.12
CA LEU A 6 -6.45 17.16 -14.52
C LEU A 6 -6.70 18.31 -13.53
N ASP A 7 -5.69 19.13 -13.28
CA ASP A 7 -5.71 20.33 -12.44
C ASP A 7 -6.83 21.34 -12.78
N LYS A 8 -7.33 21.30 -14.02
CA LYS A 8 -8.37 22.20 -14.52
C LYS A 8 -9.80 21.67 -14.42
N LYS A 9 -9.99 20.44 -13.91
CA LYS A 9 -11.31 19.83 -13.77
C LYS A 9 -11.76 19.88 -12.30
N THR A 10 -13.00 20.27 -12.06
CA THR A 10 -13.60 20.31 -10.72
C THR A 10 -14.43 19.05 -10.46
N ASN A 11 -14.40 18.55 -9.20
CA ASN A 11 -15.20 17.41 -8.71
C ASN A 11 -15.03 16.11 -9.52
N ASN A 12 -13.79 15.75 -9.86
CA ASN A 12 -13.46 14.49 -10.53
C ASN A 12 -12.93 13.46 -9.53
N LYS A 13 -13.47 12.25 -9.60
CA LYS A 13 -12.95 11.06 -8.91
C LYS A 13 -12.14 10.24 -9.90
N ILE A 14 -10.92 9.94 -9.54
CA ILE A 14 -9.91 9.38 -10.43
C ILE A 14 -9.38 8.09 -9.82
N ALA A 15 -9.29 7.04 -10.62
CA ALA A 15 -8.53 5.85 -10.30
C ALA A 15 -7.22 5.87 -11.08
N VAL A 16 -6.09 5.80 -10.39
CA VAL A 16 -4.78 5.59 -10.99
C VAL A 16 -4.44 4.12 -10.82
N TYR A 17 -4.19 3.45 -11.93
CA TYR A 17 -3.78 2.05 -11.99
C TYR A 17 -2.35 2.01 -12.53
N ASP A 18 -1.39 1.80 -11.63
CA ASP A 18 0.04 1.81 -11.93
C ASP A 18 0.59 0.38 -11.86
N LEU A 19 0.83 -0.23 -13.02
CA LEU A 19 1.44 -1.54 -13.14
C LEU A 19 2.81 -1.40 -13.81
N GLY A 20 3.83 -1.39 -12.98
CA GLY A 20 5.22 -1.24 -13.36
C GLY A 20 5.94 -2.55 -13.65
N GLY A 21 7.27 -2.53 -13.56
CA GLY A 21 8.12 -3.70 -13.77
C GLY A 21 8.09 -4.70 -12.61
N GLY A 22 7.95 -4.23 -11.37
CA GLY A 22 8.02 -5.05 -10.16
C GLY A 22 6.85 -4.92 -9.22
N THR A 23 6.12 -3.80 -9.26
CA THR A 23 5.01 -3.48 -8.34
C THR A 23 3.74 -3.12 -9.08
N PHE A 24 2.63 -3.31 -8.39
CA PHE A 24 1.31 -2.81 -8.77
C PHE A 24 0.79 -1.88 -7.68
N ASP A 25 0.43 -0.66 -8.05
CA ASP A 25 -0.14 0.33 -7.16
C ASP A 25 -1.46 0.89 -7.71
N VAL A 26 -2.40 1.11 -6.82
CA VAL A 26 -3.67 1.76 -7.14
C VAL A 26 -3.94 2.89 -6.17
N SER A 27 -4.33 4.06 -6.70
CA SER A 27 -4.73 5.20 -5.90
C SER A 27 -6.09 5.72 -6.36
N ILE A 28 -6.97 5.99 -5.40
CA ILE A 28 -8.24 6.66 -5.63
C ILE A 28 -8.11 8.09 -5.14
N LEU A 29 -8.31 9.04 -6.05
CA LEU A 29 -8.18 10.47 -5.78
C LEU A 29 -9.49 11.20 -6.05
N GLU A 30 -9.71 12.27 -5.32
CA GLU A 30 -10.73 13.27 -5.59
C GLU A 30 -10.06 14.58 -5.95
N LEU A 31 -10.49 15.18 -7.05
CA LEU A 31 -9.99 16.45 -7.54
C LEU A 31 -11.06 17.51 -7.39
N GLY A 32 -10.77 18.55 -6.63
CA GLY A 32 -11.64 19.72 -6.45
C GLY A 32 -10.83 21.00 -6.35
N ASP A 33 -11.20 22.03 -7.13
CA ASP A 33 -10.62 23.39 -7.08
C ASP A 33 -9.08 23.44 -7.09
N GLY A 34 -8.44 22.60 -7.93
CA GLY A 34 -6.98 22.51 -8.02
C GLY A 34 -6.31 21.67 -6.93
N VAL A 35 -7.09 21.09 -6.00
CA VAL A 35 -6.59 20.21 -4.95
C VAL A 35 -6.76 18.76 -5.38
N PHE A 36 -5.69 17.98 -5.31
CA PHE A 36 -5.69 16.52 -5.45
C PHE A 36 -5.65 15.88 -4.07
N GLU A 37 -6.76 15.34 -3.65
CA GLU A 37 -6.87 14.63 -2.38
C GLU A 37 -6.86 13.12 -2.64
N VAL A 38 -5.88 12.41 -2.07
CA VAL A 38 -5.87 10.94 -2.08
C VAL A 38 -6.93 10.45 -1.09
N LYS A 39 -7.83 9.58 -1.53
CA LYS A 39 -8.88 8.99 -0.68
C LYS A 39 -8.47 7.63 -0.15
N SER A 40 -7.73 6.87 -0.94
CA SER A 40 -7.18 5.57 -0.55
C SER A 40 -6.07 5.15 -1.49
N THR A 41 -5.19 4.29 -0.99
CA THR A 41 -4.16 3.58 -1.75
C THR A 41 -4.20 2.09 -1.40
N ASN A 42 -3.85 1.26 -2.36
CA ASN A 42 -3.66 -0.18 -2.19
C ASN A 42 -2.72 -0.70 -3.29
N GLY A 43 -2.21 -1.92 -3.20
CA GLY A 43 -1.30 -2.45 -4.21
C GLY A 43 -0.91 -3.90 -3.97
N ASP A 44 0.05 -4.37 -4.77
CA ASP A 44 0.75 -5.65 -4.62
C ASP A 44 2.21 -5.44 -5.01
N THR A 45 3.11 -5.45 -4.03
CA THR A 45 4.56 -5.22 -4.22
C THR A 45 5.28 -6.39 -4.89
N PHE A 46 4.58 -7.50 -5.08
CA PHE A 46 5.07 -8.70 -5.76
C PHE A 46 4.31 -8.97 -7.07
N LEU A 47 3.74 -7.95 -7.68
CA LEU A 47 3.03 -8.06 -8.95
C LEU A 47 3.52 -7.00 -9.92
N GLY A 48 4.29 -7.40 -10.91
CA GLY A 48 4.83 -6.51 -11.92
C GLY A 48 5.22 -7.20 -13.20
N GLY A 49 5.76 -6.46 -14.15
CA GLY A 49 6.18 -6.95 -15.46
C GLY A 49 7.15 -8.15 -15.43
N GLU A 50 7.97 -8.26 -14.37
CA GLU A 50 8.86 -9.40 -14.16
C GLU A 50 8.12 -10.72 -13.94
N ASP A 51 6.95 -10.71 -13.30
CA ASP A 51 6.15 -11.93 -13.12
C ASP A 51 5.58 -12.42 -14.44
N PHE A 52 5.19 -11.48 -15.30
CA PHE A 52 4.77 -11.78 -16.66
C PHE A 52 5.94 -12.36 -17.48
N ASP A 53 7.14 -11.78 -17.37
CA ASP A 53 8.33 -12.30 -18.04
C ASP A 53 8.70 -13.68 -17.54
N ASN A 54 8.69 -13.92 -16.24
CA ASN A 54 8.97 -15.23 -15.65
C ASN A 54 7.97 -16.29 -16.12
N THR A 55 6.68 -15.93 -16.25
CA THR A 55 5.66 -16.84 -16.79
C THR A 55 5.95 -17.23 -18.23
N ILE A 56 6.42 -16.28 -19.06
CA ILE A 56 6.86 -16.57 -20.45
C ILE A 56 8.11 -17.43 -20.45
N VAL A 57 9.08 -17.16 -19.58
CA VAL A 57 10.31 -17.98 -19.45
C VAL A 57 9.96 -19.43 -19.12
N ASP A 58 9.09 -19.67 -18.15
CA ASP A 58 8.66 -21.01 -17.76
C ASP A 58 7.95 -21.75 -18.92
N TYR A 59 7.15 -21.02 -19.68
CA TYR A 59 6.55 -21.56 -20.90
C TYR A 59 7.61 -21.94 -21.94
N LEU A 60 8.56 -21.04 -22.25
CA LEU A 60 9.63 -21.29 -23.23
C LEU A 60 10.57 -22.44 -22.79
N LEU A 61 10.90 -22.54 -21.50
CA LEU A 61 11.65 -23.67 -20.94
C LEU A 61 10.92 -24.98 -21.15
N THR A 62 9.61 -24.99 -20.97
CA THR A 62 8.76 -26.17 -21.16
C THR A 62 8.75 -26.60 -22.64
N GLU A 63 8.59 -25.65 -23.55
CA GLU A 63 8.56 -25.92 -24.98
C GLU A 63 9.95 -26.41 -25.49
N PHE A 64 11.04 -25.75 -25.06
CA PHE A 64 12.38 -26.18 -25.39
C PHE A 64 12.68 -27.62 -24.92
N LYS A 65 12.26 -27.94 -23.67
CA LYS A 65 12.42 -29.28 -23.11
C LYS A 65 11.64 -30.35 -23.89
N LYS A 66 10.44 -30.02 -24.37
CA LYS A 66 9.63 -30.91 -25.22
C LYS A 66 10.30 -31.18 -26.55
N GLU A 67 10.88 -30.14 -27.16
CA GLU A 67 11.51 -30.26 -28.48
C GLU A 67 12.90 -30.94 -28.46
N ASN A 68 13.69 -30.66 -27.42
CA ASN A 68 15.10 -31.05 -27.39
C ASN A 68 15.43 -32.11 -26.31
N GLY A 69 14.51 -32.38 -25.37
CA GLY A 69 14.76 -33.30 -24.25
C GLY A 69 15.69 -32.74 -23.17
N ILE A 70 16.13 -31.48 -23.27
CA ILE A 70 17.14 -30.86 -22.41
C ILE A 70 16.44 -29.86 -21.49
N ASP A 71 16.77 -29.90 -20.19
CA ASP A 71 16.29 -28.94 -19.20
C ASP A 71 17.31 -27.80 -19.01
N LEU A 72 16.91 -26.58 -19.31
CA LEU A 72 17.75 -25.39 -19.20
C LEU A 72 17.68 -24.70 -17.84
N LYS A 73 16.89 -25.18 -16.89
CA LYS A 73 16.70 -24.52 -15.58
C LYS A 73 17.97 -24.33 -14.76
N SER A 74 18.99 -25.16 -14.99
CA SER A 74 20.30 -25.05 -14.33
C SER A 74 21.33 -24.23 -15.10
N ASP A 75 21.06 -23.88 -16.35
CA ASP A 75 21.95 -23.10 -17.20
C ASP A 75 21.68 -21.60 -17.04
N LYS A 76 22.48 -20.95 -16.21
CA LYS A 76 22.31 -19.52 -15.91
C LYS A 76 22.41 -18.62 -17.14
N LEU A 77 23.28 -18.97 -18.12
CA LEU A 77 23.45 -18.19 -19.34
C LEU A 77 22.23 -18.33 -20.25
N ALA A 78 21.73 -19.56 -20.41
CA ALA A 78 20.50 -19.81 -21.17
C ALA A 78 19.30 -19.12 -20.54
N LEU A 79 19.17 -19.17 -19.19
CA LEU A 79 18.11 -18.49 -18.47
C LEU A 79 18.13 -16.96 -18.69
N GLN A 80 19.32 -16.34 -18.62
CA GLN A 80 19.44 -14.90 -18.86
C GLN A 80 18.98 -14.54 -20.28
N ARG A 81 19.41 -15.30 -21.29
CA ARG A 81 18.99 -15.08 -22.68
C ARG A 81 17.50 -15.34 -22.89
N LEU A 82 16.91 -16.30 -22.18
CA LEU A 82 15.45 -16.54 -22.20
C LEU A 82 14.69 -15.41 -21.57
N LYS A 83 15.16 -14.83 -20.45
CA LYS A 83 14.54 -13.65 -19.83
C LYS A 83 14.50 -12.45 -20.77
N GLU A 84 15.64 -12.11 -21.38
CA GLU A 84 15.72 -11.01 -22.34
C GLU A 84 14.80 -11.24 -23.56
N ALA A 85 14.73 -12.47 -24.05
CA ALA A 85 13.86 -12.81 -25.17
C ALA A 85 12.37 -12.82 -24.77
N ALA A 86 12.04 -13.22 -23.54
CA ALA A 86 10.67 -13.21 -23.01
C ALA A 86 10.16 -11.77 -22.86
N GLU A 87 10.94 -10.89 -22.24
CA GLU A 87 10.60 -9.47 -22.13
C GLU A 87 10.40 -8.82 -23.50
N LYS A 88 11.33 -9.05 -24.43
CA LYS A 88 11.22 -8.55 -25.79
C LYS A 88 9.94 -9.06 -26.46
N ALA A 89 9.64 -10.36 -26.36
CA ALA A 89 8.44 -10.94 -26.92
C ALA A 89 7.16 -10.36 -26.29
N LYS A 90 7.13 -10.14 -24.97
CA LYS A 90 6.03 -9.48 -24.26
C LYS A 90 5.78 -8.08 -24.82
N ILE A 91 6.84 -7.29 -24.99
CA ILE A 91 6.75 -5.92 -25.55
C ILE A 91 6.22 -5.96 -26.99
N GLU A 92 6.76 -6.81 -27.85
CA GLU A 92 6.33 -6.93 -29.24
C GLU A 92 4.88 -7.39 -29.37
N LEU A 93 4.43 -8.29 -28.52
CA LEU A 93 3.04 -8.80 -28.50
C LEU A 93 2.02 -7.77 -28.00
N SER A 94 2.46 -6.68 -27.39
CA SER A 94 1.56 -5.56 -27.06
C SER A 94 1.09 -4.80 -28.31
N SER A 95 1.84 -4.86 -29.42
CA SER A 95 1.52 -4.22 -30.70
C SER A 95 1.25 -5.21 -31.85
N SER A 96 1.80 -6.42 -31.77
CA SER A 96 1.73 -7.46 -32.80
C SER A 96 0.90 -8.65 -32.35
N GLU A 97 0.24 -9.36 -33.29
CA GLU A 97 -0.53 -10.59 -33.00
C GLU A 97 0.35 -11.82 -32.74
N GLN A 98 1.58 -11.80 -33.25
CA GLN A 98 2.56 -12.87 -33.06
C GLN A 98 3.98 -12.33 -33.13
N THR A 99 4.89 -13.03 -32.47
CA THR A 99 6.35 -12.80 -32.56
C THR A 99 7.12 -14.11 -32.56
N GLU A 100 8.41 -14.05 -32.87
CA GLU A 100 9.30 -15.19 -32.89
C GLU A 100 10.45 -15.00 -31.92
N VAL A 101 10.55 -15.89 -30.94
CA VAL A 101 11.73 -16.01 -30.08
C VAL A 101 12.77 -16.82 -30.82
N ASN A 102 13.92 -16.20 -31.11
CA ASN A 102 15.03 -16.84 -31.83
C ASN A 102 16.33 -16.75 -31.01
N LEU A 103 16.74 -17.88 -30.46
CA LEU A 103 17.91 -18.01 -29.59
C LEU A 103 18.90 -19.02 -30.18
N PRO A 104 19.78 -18.60 -31.14
CA PRO A 104 20.78 -19.46 -31.71
C PRO A 104 21.82 -19.83 -30.65
N TYR A 105 22.30 -21.09 -30.70
CA TYR A 105 23.34 -21.61 -29.79
C TYR A 105 22.96 -21.39 -28.29
N ILE A 106 21.71 -21.74 -27.92
CA ILE A 106 21.25 -21.55 -26.54
C ILE A 106 21.93 -22.52 -25.57
N THR A 107 22.24 -23.72 -26.03
CA THR A 107 22.99 -24.75 -25.31
C THR A 107 23.65 -25.73 -26.29
N ALA A 108 24.36 -26.75 -25.79
CA ALA A 108 24.91 -27.83 -26.56
C ALA A 108 24.84 -29.16 -25.81
N ASP A 109 24.72 -30.25 -26.54
CA ASP A 109 24.83 -31.61 -26.01
C ASP A 109 25.82 -32.43 -26.83
N SER A 110 25.88 -33.76 -26.63
CA SER A 110 26.76 -34.68 -27.37
C SER A 110 26.49 -34.71 -28.87
N SER A 111 25.33 -34.28 -29.34
CA SER A 111 24.96 -34.16 -30.75
C SER A 111 25.33 -32.82 -31.39
N GLY A 112 25.81 -31.87 -30.58
CA GLY A 112 26.22 -30.52 -31.03
C GLY A 112 25.38 -29.38 -30.46
N PRO A 113 25.55 -28.18 -31.04
CA PRO A 113 24.83 -26.99 -30.59
C PRO A 113 23.33 -27.11 -30.84
N LYS A 114 22.55 -26.56 -29.90
CA LYS A 114 21.09 -26.45 -29.98
C LYS A 114 20.68 -25.02 -30.20
N HIS A 115 19.66 -24.86 -31.02
CA HIS A 115 19.03 -23.59 -31.30
C HIS A 115 17.59 -23.67 -30.85
N PHE A 116 17.04 -22.52 -30.47
CA PHE A 116 15.62 -22.44 -30.09
C PHE A 116 14.93 -21.36 -30.91
N VAL A 117 13.97 -21.76 -31.72
CA VAL A 117 13.13 -20.88 -32.52
C VAL A 117 11.70 -21.24 -32.23
N HIS A 118 10.99 -20.32 -31.58
CA HIS A 118 9.62 -20.58 -31.14
C HIS A 118 8.70 -19.38 -31.45
N LYS A 119 7.55 -19.66 -32.04
CA LYS A 119 6.53 -18.63 -32.32
C LYS A 119 5.55 -18.57 -31.17
N ILE A 120 5.32 -17.37 -30.67
CA ILE A 120 4.33 -17.09 -29.63
C ILE A 120 3.31 -16.08 -30.16
N THR A 121 2.04 -16.32 -29.90
CA THR A 121 0.93 -15.42 -30.27
C THR A 121 0.50 -14.61 -29.06
N ARG A 122 -0.11 -13.43 -29.31
CA ARG A 122 -0.73 -12.62 -28.26
C ARG A 122 -1.76 -13.42 -27.47
N ALA A 123 -2.64 -14.16 -28.15
CA ALA A 123 -3.63 -15.00 -27.48
C ALA A 123 -3.01 -16.03 -26.53
N LYS A 124 -1.86 -16.62 -26.92
CA LYS A 124 -1.11 -17.53 -26.03
C LYS A 124 -0.55 -16.80 -24.82
N LEU A 125 0.10 -15.66 -25.03
CA LEU A 125 0.60 -14.81 -23.94
C LEU A 125 -0.53 -14.45 -22.98
N GLU A 126 -1.64 -13.91 -23.48
CA GLU A 126 -2.78 -13.52 -22.67
C GLU A 126 -3.32 -14.68 -21.82
N SER A 127 -3.42 -15.89 -22.41
CA SER A 127 -3.86 -17.07 -21.67
C SER A 127 -2.86 -17.53 -20.57
N LEU A 128 -1.58 -17.21 -20.72
CA LEU A 128 -0.56 -17.56 -19.72
C LEU A 128 -0.56 -16.62 -18.52
N VAL A 129 -0.92 -15.35 -18.74
CA VAL A 129 -0.81 -14.28 -17.74
C VAL A 129 -2.16 -13.77 -17.25
N GLU A 130 -3.27 -14.38 -17.65
CA GLU A 130 -4.61 -13.95 -17.27
C GLU A 130 -4.78 -13.88 -15.75
N ASP A 131 -4.30 -14.89 -15.03
CA ASP A 131 -4.37 -14.95 -13.56
C ASP A 131 -3.62 -13.79 -12.90
N LEU A 132 -2.47 -13.35 -13.46
CA LEU A 132 -1.72 -12.21 -12.95
C LEU A 132 -2.50 -10.89 -13.13
N VAL A 133 -3.16 -10.74 -14.28
CA VAL A 133 -4.00 -9.55 -14.53
C VAL A 133 -5.22 -9.56 -13.61
N ASP A 134 -5.89 -10.71 -13.45
CA ASP A 134 -7.03 -10.82 -12.55
C ASP A 134 -6.66 -10.56 -11.08
N LYS A 135 -5.45 -10.98 -10.66
CA LYS A 135 -4.91 -10.69 -9.32
C LYS A 135 -4.80 -9.19 -9.06
N SER A 136 -4.46 -8.36 -10.06
CA SER A 136 -4.39 -6.90 -9.90
C SER A 136 -5.74 -6.23 -9.64
N LEU A 137 -6.86 -6.90 -9.94
CA LEU A 137 -8.20 -6.35 -9.70
C LEU A 137 -8.62 -6.43 -8.23
N GLU A 138 -7.98 -7.25 -7.40
CA GLU A 138 -8.33 -7.36 -5.98
C GLU A 138 -7.90 -6.11 -5.18
N PRO A 139 -6.64 -5.62 -5.25
CA PRO A 139 -6.27 -4.34 -4.64
C PRO A 139 -7.13 -3.16 -5.12
N LEU A 140 -7.55 -3.19 -6.40
CA LEU A 140 -8.43 -2.17 -6.97
C LEU A 140 -9.81 -2.15 -6.28
N LYS A 141 -10.39 -3.33 -6.01
CA LYS A 141 -11.65 -3.46 -5.26
C LYS A 141 -11.51 -2.96 -3.82
N LEU A 142 -10.39 -3.29 -3.17
CA LEU A 142 -10.10 -2.86 -1.81
C LEU A 142 -9.94 -1.34 -1.73
N ALA A 143 -9.18 -0.72 -2.65
CA ALA A 143 -9.02 0.72 -2.71
C ALA A 143 -10.36 1.45 -2.88
N LEU A 144 -11.25 0.95 -3.75
CA LEU A 144 -12.60 1.52 -3.89
C LEU A 144 -13.42 1.40 -2.61
N LYS A 145 -13.36 0.26 -1.93
CA LYS A 145 -14.04 0.02 -0.66
C LYS A 145 -13.53 0.98 0.43
N ASP A 146 -12.21 1.12 0.57
CA ASP A 146 -11.58 2.01 1.54
C ASP A 146 -11.93 3.49 1.27
N ALA A 147 -11.98 3.89 -0.01
CA ALA A 147 -12.46 5.21 -0.43
C ALA A 147 -13.98 5.40 -0.23
N LYS A 148 -14.72 4.34 0.15
CA LYS A 148 -16.20 4.32 0.24
C LYS A 148 -16.88 4.70 -1.09
N LEU A 149 -16.29 4.28 -2.20
CA LEU A 149 -16.75 4.56 -3.56
C LEU A 149 -17.10 3.28 -4.29
N SER A 150 -18.04 3.38 -5.24
CA SER A 150 -18.32 2.34 -6.22
C SER A 150 -17.54 2.59 -7.51
N LYS A 151 -17.36 1.55 -8.33
CA LYS A 151 -16.74 1.70 -9.65
C LYS A 151 -17.46 2.71 -10.56
N GLY A 152 -18.77 2.90 -10.37
CA GLY A 152 -19.57 3.87 -11.12
C GLY A 152 -19.28 5.32 -10.76
N ASP A 153 -18.75 5.58 -9.55
CA ASP A 153 -18.41 6.92 -9.09
C ASP A 153 -17.11 7.46 -9.71
N ILE A 154 -16.27 6.58 -10.26
CA ILE A 154 -15.00 6.96 -10.88
C ILE A 154 -15.27 7.61 -12.23
N ASN A 155 -14.76 8.83 -12.40
CA ASN A 155 -14.92 9.62 -13.61
C ASN A 155 -13.83 9.31 -14.65
N GLU A 156 -12.58 9.22 -14.21
CA GLU A 156 -11.40 9.02 -15.06
C GLU A 156 -10.57 7.85 -14.53
N ILE A 157 -10.03 7.04 -15.43
CA ILE A 157 -9.10 5.95 -15.12
C ILE A 157 -7.79 6.25 -15.84
N LEU A 158 -6.70 6.33 -15.08
CA LEU A 158 -5.38 6.62 -15.60
C LEU A 158 -4.53 5.35 -15.54
N LEU A 159 -3.92 5.00 -16.67
CA LEU A 159 -2.97 3.90 -16.75
C LEU A 159 -1.55 4.42 -16.66
N VAL A 160 -0.79 3.89 -15.73
CA VAL A 160 0.61 4.24 -15.45
C VAL A 160 1.42 2.95 -15.38
N GLY A 161 2.73 3.05 -15.69
CA GLY A 161 3.63 1.90 -15.73
C GLY A 161 3.61 1.16 -17.07
N GLY A 162 4.78 0.69 -17.50
CA GLY A 162 4.99 0.08 -18.82
C GLY A 162 4.15 -1.16 -19.07
N GLN A 163 3.83 -1.95 -18.03
CA GLN A 163 3.03 -3.17 -18.15
C GLN A 163 1.57 -2.88 -18.52
N THR A 164 1.06 -1.68 -18.27
CA THR A 164 -0.30 -1.26 -18.70
C THR A 164 -0.45 -1.09 -20.22
N ARG A 165 0.64 -1.16 -20.98
CA ARG A 165 0.59 -1.21 -22.45
C ARG A 165 -0.02 -2.52 -22.99
N MET A 166 -0.03 -3.57 -22.17
CA MET A 166 -0.58 -4.88 -22.57
C MET A 166 -2.08 -4.78 -22.84
N PRO A 167 -2.56 -5.25 -24.03
CA PRO A 167 -3.98 -5.16 -24.39
C PRO A 167 -4.92 -5.83 -23.39
N LEU A 168 -4.53 -6.98 -22.82
CA LEU A 168 -5.32 -7.69 -21.82
C LEU A 168 -5.52 -6.85 -20.56
N VAL A 169 -4.49 -6.17 -20.05
CA VAL A 169 -4.60 -5.28 -18.90
C VAL A 169 -5.60 -4.17 -19.17
N GLN A 170 -5.45 -3.49 -20.32
CA GLN A 170 -6.36 -2.39 -20.71
C GLN A 170 -7.82 -2.87 -20.81
N LYS A 171 -8.03 -4.04 -21.41
CA LYS A 171 -9.35 -4.66 -21.56
C LYS A 171 -9.97 -4.98 -20.21
N LYS A 172 -9.24 -5.67 -19.32
CA LYS A 172 -9.74 -6.07 -17.99
C LYS A 172 -10.07 -4.85 -17.12
N VAL A 173 -9.25 -3.80 -17.16
CA VAL A 173 -9.52 -2.54 -16.44
C VAL A 173 -10.76 -1.84 -17.03
N ALA A 174 -10.88 -1.76 -18.35
CA ALA A 174 -12.06 -1.18 -19.00
C ALA A 174 -13.34 -1.96 -18.64
N GLU A 175 -13.30 -3.29 -18.67
CA GLU A 175 -14.41 -4.16 -18.27
C GLU A 175 -14.79 -3.97 -16.80
N PHE A 176 -13.80 -3.86 -15.92
CA PHE A 176 -14.02 -3.64 -14.48
C PHE A 176 -14.78 -2.35 -14.19
N PHE A 177 -14.39 -1.24 -14.79
CA PHE A 177 -15.02 0.06 -14.59
C PHE A 177 -16.24 0.30 -15.51
N GLY A 178 -16.38 -0.45 -16.59
CA GLY A 178 -17.36 -0.18 -17.65
C GLY A 178 -17.04 1.09 -18.45
N LYS A 179 -15.77 1.53 -18.46
CA LYS A 179 -15.28 2.76 -19.13
C LYS A 179 -13.87 2.52 -19.67
N GLU A 180 -13.54 3.17 -20.79
CA GLU A 180 -12.18 3.15 -21.34
C GLU A 180 -11.23 4.00 -20.48
N PRO A 181 -10.07 3.44 -20.10
CA PRO A 181 -9.03 4.21 -19.44
C PRO A 181 -8.39 5.22 -20.41
N ARG A 182 -7.87 6.30 -19.86
CA ARG A 182 -7.11 7.30 -20.64
C ARG A 182 -5.76 6.72 -21.06
N LYS A 183 -5.36 7.05 -22.29
CA LYS A 183 -4.14 6.58 -22.96
C LYS A 183 -3.35 7.74 -23.62
N ASP A 184 -3.70 8.97 -23.29
CA ASP A 184 -3.17 10.19 -23.92
C ASP A 184 -1.80 10.61 -23.39
N LEU A 185 -1.30 9.95 -22.34
CA LEU A 185 0.05 10.15 -21.81
C LEU A 185 0.86 8.85 -21.92
N ASN A 186 2.16 9.00 -22.15
CA ASN A 186 3.08 7.86 -22.11
C ASN A 186 3.14 7.30 -20.67
N PRO A 187 2.70 6.05 -20.45
CA PRO A 187 2.65 5.48 -19.11
C PRO A 187 4.03 5.32 -18.45
N ASP A 188 5.11 5.23 -19.26
CA ASP A 188 6.49 5.13 -18.75
C ASP A 188 7.02 6.46 -18.22
N GLU A 189 6.47 7.59 -18.69
CA GLU A 189 6.93 8.94 -18.35
C GLU A 189 6.03 9.64 -17.33
N ALA A 190 4.84 9.11 -17.10
CA ALA A 190 3.80 9.75 -16.27
C ALA A 190 4.30 10.11 -14.87
N VAL A 191 5.08 9.22 -14.24
CA VAL A 191 5.64 9.43 -12.89
C VAL A 191 6.70 10.53 -12.93
N ALA A 192 7.63 10.48 -13.87
CA ALA A 192 8.71 11.47 -14.00
C ALA A 192 8.15 12.88 -14.28
N VAL A 193 7.16 13.00 -15.17
CA VAL A 193 6.48 14.27 -15.46
C VAL A 193 5.73 14.78 -14.24
N GLY A 194 4.99 13.91 -13.55
CA GLY A 194 4.29 14.26 -12.31
C GLY A 194 5.24 14.73 -11.21
N ALA A 195 6.37 14.05 -11.03
CA ALA A 195 7.41 14.44 -10.07
C ALA A 195 8.03 15.81 -10.41
N ALA A 196 8.27 16.09 -11.70
CA ALA A 196 8.77 17.39 -12.13
C ALA A 196 7.78 18.53 -11.84
N ILE A 197 6.48 18.31 -12.09
CA ILE A 197 5.42 19.28 -11.76
C ILE A 197 5.37 19.49 -10.24
N GLN A 198 5.42 18.43 -9.43
CA GLN A 198 5.44 18.55 -7.98
C GLN A 198 6.69 19.29 -7.48
N GLY A 199 7.84 19.08 -8.12
CA GLY A 199 9.07 19.84 -7.85
C GLY A 199 8.90 21.34 -8.07
N TRP A 200 8.20 21.74 -9.15
CA TRP A 200 7.87 23.15 -9.40
C TRP A 200 6.92 23.74 -8.34
N VAL A 201 5.93 22.96 -7.90
CA VAL A 201 5.04 23.40 -6.80
C VAL A 201 5.84 23.61 -5.53
N LEU A 202 6.73 22.69 -5.17
CA LEU A 202 7.56 22.78 -3.96
C LEU A 202 8.60 23.91 -4.03
N SER A 203 9.10 24.29 -5.22
CA SER A 203 10.01 25.43 -5.38
C SER A 203 9.30 26.78 -5.24
N GLY A 204 7.96 26.79 -5.24
CA GLY A 204 7.16 28.01 -5.17
C GLY A 204 6.97 28.70 -6.51
N ASP A 205 7.40 28.11 -7.62
CA ASP A 205 7.25 28.67 -8.97
C ASP A 205 5.80 28.59 -9.49
N THR A 206 4.99 27.74 -8.88
CA THR A 206 3.53 27.66 -9.10
C THR A 206 2.82 27.28 -7.80
N THR A 207 1.64 27.88 -7.58
CA THR A 207 0.80 27.64 -6.39
C THR A 207 -0.57 27.04 -6.75
N ASP A 208 -0.79 26.76 -8.03
CA ASP A 208 -2.12 26.45 -8.55
C ASP A 208 -2.55 24.98 -8.30
N VAL A 209 -1.65 24.15 -7.77
CA VAL A 209 -1.90 22.72 -7.53
C VAL A 209 -1.43 22.34 -6.12
N LEU A 210 -2.30 21.69 -5.36
CA LEU A 210 -1.99 21.12 -4.06
C LEU A 210 -2.26 19.60 -4.09
N LEU A 211 -1.24 18.82 -3.79
CA LEU A 211 -1.40 17.37 -3.56
C LEU A 211 -1.43 17.09 -2.06
N LEU A 212 -2.52 16.52 -1.60
CA LEU A 212 -2.69 16.04 -0.23
C LEU A 212 -2.58 14.51 -0.24
N ASP A 213 -1.63 14.01 0.52
CA ASP A 213 -1.39 12.58 0.68
C ASP A 213 -2.17 12.02 1.88
N VAL A 214 -2.10 10.71 2.09
CA VAL A 214 -2.76 10.01 3.19
C VAL A 214 -1.79 9.11 3.94
N THR A 215 -2.14 8.79 5.21
CA THR A 215 -1.40 7.80 5.98
C THR A 215 -1.58 6.40 5.37
N PRO A 216 -0.51 5.62 5.14
CA PRO A 216 -0.63 4.27 4.59
C PRO A 216 -1.18 3.25 5.58
N LEU A 217 -0.98 3.47 6.88
CA LEU A 217 -1.41 2.61 7.98
C LEU A 217 -1.92 3.44 9.15
N THR A 218 -2.76 2.82 9.97
CA THR A 218 -3.26 3.38 11.24
C THR A 218 -2.10 3.63 12.20
N LEU A 219 -2.12 4.81 12.85
CA LEU A 219 -1.20 5.21 13.90
C LEU A 219 -1.96 5.27 15.23
N GLY A 220 -1.38 4.67 16.26
CA GLY A 220 -2.03 4.58 17.56
C GLY A 220 -1.04 4.33 18.69
N ILE A 221 -1.59 4.04 19.85
CA ILE A 221 -0.83 3.68 21.04
C ILE A 221 -1.29 2.35 21.63
N GLU A 222 -0.40 1.69 22.36
CA GLU A 222 -0.76 0.57 23.21
C GLU A 222 -1.48 1.05 24.46
N THR A 223 -2.61 0.42 24.79
CA THR A 223 -3.39 0.66 25.99
C THR A 223 -3.52 -0.62 26.84
N LEU A 224 -4.17 -0.50 27.99
CA LEU A 224 -4.33 -1.59 28.95
C LEU A 224 -4.80 -2.89 28.28
N GLY A 225 -4.15 -3.99 28.63
CA GLY A 225 -4.44 -5.31 28.04
C GLY A 225 -3.73 -5.56 26.70
N GLY A 226 -2.77 -4.70 26.29
CA GLY A 226 -2.05 -4.85 25.04
C GLY A 226 -2.89 -4.53 23.79
N VAL A 227 -3.90 -3.70 23.95
CA VAL A 227 -4.81 -3.29 22.87
C VAL A 227 -4.21 -2.13 22.09
N ALA A 228 -4.27 -2.20 20.75
CA ALA A 228 -3.92 -1.09 19.87
C ALA A 228 -5.10 -0.10 19.79
N THR A 229 -4.93 1.09 20.33
CA THR A 229 -5.93 2.16 20.29
C THR A 229 -5.58 3.15 19.20
N PRO A 230 -6.38 3.26 18.12
CA PRO A 230 -6.11 4.15 17.01
C PRO A 230 -6.32 5.63 17.39
N LEU A 231 -5.43 6.52 16.89
CA LEU A 231 -5.57 7.96 16.95
C LEU A 231 -5.71 8.57 15.55
N ILE A 232 -4.90 8.12 14.58
CA ILE A 232 -4.99 8.51 13.18
C ILE A 232 -5.24 7.25 12.37
N GLU A 233 -6.42 7.11 11.79
CA GLU A 233 -6.78 5.93 10.99
C GLU A 233 -6.05 5.92 9.64
N LYS A 234 -5.82 4.74 9.08
CA LYS A 234 -5.37 4.52 7.70
C LYS A 234 -6.18 5.38 6.73
N ASN A 235 -5.53 5.89 5.69
CA ASN A 235 -6.11 6.76 4.66
C ASN A 235 -6.63 8.12 5.21
N THR A 236 -6.13 8.58 6.35
CA THR A 236 -6.37 9.95 6.81
C THR A 236 -5.48 10.91 6.05
N THR A 237 -6.05 11.95 5.46
CA THR A 237 -5.32 13.02 4.74
C THR A 237 -4.32 13.72 5.66
N ILE A 238 -3.11 13.96 5.18
CA ILE A 238 -2.04 14.68 5.88
C ILE A 238 -1.79 16.06 5.21
N PRO A 239 -1.40 17.09 5.98
CA PRO A 239 -1.11 17.06 7.42
C PRO A 239 -2.37 16.92 8.27
N THR A 240 -2.23 16.29 9.46
CA THR A 240 -3.35 16.11 10.40
C THR A 240 -2.88 16.11 11.85
N GLN A 241 -3.75 16.56 12.73
CA GLN A 241 -3.55 16.51 14.18
C GLN A 241 -4.74 15.85 14.86
N LYS A 242 -4.48 14.90 15.76
CA LYS A 242 -5.48 14.22 16.57
C LYS A 242 -4.99 14.12 18.00
N SER A 243 -5.91 14.27 18.94
CA SER A 243 -5.63 14.09 20.36
C SER A 243 -6.75 13.32 21.04
N GLN A 244 -6.36 12.54 22.05
CA GLN A 244 -7.28 11.79 22.88
C GLN A 244 -6.81 11.83 24.33
N VAL A 245 -7.75 11.85 25.28
CA VAL A 245 -7.44 11.82 26.70
C VAL A 245 -7.48 10.38 27.19
N PHE A 246 -6.44 10.01 27.91
CA PHE A 246 -6.25 8.72 28.56
C PHE A 246 -6.11 8.92 30.08
N SER A 247 -6.08 7.83 30.82
CA SER A 247 -5.90 7.87 32.26
C SER A 247 -4.95 6.77 32.75
N THR A 248 -4.69 6.73 34.06
CA THR A 248 -3.86 5.71 34.70
C THR A 248 -4.66 4.43 34.95
N ALA A 249 -3.99 3.25 34.83
CA ALA A 249 -4.58 1.94 35.07
C ALA A 249 -4.58 1.53 36.53
N GLU A 250 -3.68 2.11 37.34
CA GLU A 250 -3.46 1.74 38.73
C GLU A 250 -3.58 2.95 39.68
N ASP A 251 -3.95 2.68 40.93
CA ASP A 251 -3.95 3.69 41.99
C ASP A 251 -2.52 4.16 42.28
N ASN A 252 -2.37 5.47 42.45
CA ASN A 252 -1.09 6.10 42.75
C ASN A 252 0.00 5.91 41.69
N GLN A 253 -0.39 5.63 40.45
CA GLN A 253 0.55 5.53 39.34
C GLN A 253 1.14 6.90 39.04
N THR A 254 2.47 7.02 39.12
CA THR A 254 3.22 8.29 38.98
C THR A 254 3.88 8.48 37.62
N ALA A 255 3.76 7.49 36.74
CA ALA A 255 4.28 7.53 35.38
C ALA A 255 3.40 6.73 34.42
N VAL A 256 3.36 7.14 33.17
CA VAL A 256 2.73 6.38 32.07
C VAL A 256 3.73 6.21 30.94
N THR A 257 3.74 5.04 30.33
CA THR A 257 4.53 4.75 29.11
C THR A 257 3.63 4.90 27.90
N VAL A 258 3.99 5.78 26.99
CA VAL A 258 3.33 5.93 25.70
C VAL A 258 4.12 5.11 24.68
N HIS A 259 3.56 3.99 24.27
CA HIS A 259 4.11 3.12 23.22
C HIS A 259 3.38 3.41 21.92
N VAL A 260 4.09 4.02 20.96
CA VAL A 260 3.55 4.43 19.65
C VAL A 260 3.70 3.27 18.67
N ILE A 261 2.61 2.90 18.03
CA ILE A 261 2.52 1.76 17.12
C ILE A 261 1.90 2.14 15.79
N GLN A 262 2.20 1.36 14.75
CA GLN A 262 1.66 1.51 13.41
C GLN A 262 1.19 0.15 12.89
N GLY A 263 -0.04 0.08 12.39
CA GLY A 263 -0.61 -1.13 11.78
C GLY A 263 -2.11 -1.28 12.06
N GLU A 264 -2.67 -2.37 11.55
CA GLU A 264 -4.12 -2.62 11.53
C GLU A 264 -4.57 -3.72 12.52
N ARG A 265 -3.63 -4.31 13.30
CA ARG A 265 -3.96 -5.38 14.24
C ARG A 265 -4.46 -4.82 15.57
N THR A 266 -5.48 -5.44 16.15
CA THR A 266 -6.03 -5.05 17.47
C THR A 266 -5.05 -5.30 18.62
N GLN A 267 -4.16 -6.29 18.49
CA GLN A 267 -3.09 -6.54 19.46
C GLN A 267 -1.89 -5.63 19.17
N ALA A 268 -1.50 -4.80 20.14
CA ALA A 268 -0.38 -3.86 19.99
C ALA A 268 0.93 -4.54 19.59
N ALA A 269 1.24 -5.71 20.18
CA ALA A 269 2.45 -6.47 19.91
C ALA A 269 2.58 -7.00 18.47
N GLN A 270 1.48 -7.03 17.71
CA GLN A 270 1.44 -7.48 16.31
C GLN A 270 1.55 -6.32 15.31
N ASN A 271 1.64 -5.10 15.80
CA ASN A 271 1.87 -3.90 15.00
C ASN A 271 3.35 -3.49 15.07
N LYS A 272 3.74 -2.61 14.16
CA LYS A 272 5.09 -2.03 14.15
C LYS A 272 5.25 -1.06 15.30
N SER A 273 6.22 -1.31 16.19
CA SER A 273 6.64 -0.30 17.18
C SER A 273 7.40 0.83 16.50
N LEU A 274 6.95 2.04 16.67
CA LEU A 274 7.61 3.25 16.16
C LEU A 274 8.50 3.91 17.22
N GLY A 275 8.19 3.70 18.49
CA GLY A 275 8.95 4.21 19.63
C GLY A 275 8.14 4.24 20.90
N GLN A 276 8.81 4.55 22.01
CA GLN A 276 8.15 4.70 23.30
C GLN A 276 8.82 5.80 24.12
N PHE A 277 8.06 6.44 24.98
CA PHE A 277 8.55 7.42 25.94
C PHE A 277 7.70 7.43 27.21
N ASN A 278 8.24 7.98 28.30
CA ASN A 278 7.57 8.00 29.59
C ASN A 278 7.21 9.43 29.97
N LEU A 279 5.96 9.65 30.36
CA LEU A 279 5.55 10.84 31.11
C LEU A 279 5.62 10.49 32.59
N THR A 280 6.51 11.15 33.32
CA THR A 280 6.79 10.93 34.76
C THR A 280 6.23 12.06 35.62
N ASP A 281 6.33 11.87 36.95
CA ASP A 281 5.90 12.86 37.96
C ASP A 281 4.40 13.23 37.87
N ILE A 282 3.57 12.28 37.52
CA ILE A 282 2.13 12.38 37.65
C ILE A 282 1.80 12.36 39.14
N PRO A 283 1.02 13.29 39.68
CA PRO A 283 0.62 13.28 41.08
C PRO A 283 -0.15 11.99 41.43
N PRO A 284 0.17 11.33 42.55
CA PRO A 284 -0.57 10.16 43.00
C PRO A 284 -2.07 10.47 43.13
N ALA A 285 -2.89 9.66 42.49
CA ALA A 285 -4.35 9.76 42.49
C ALA A 285 -4.97 8.38 42.29
N SER A 286 -6.25 8.24 42.52
CA SER A 286 -6.99 7.03 42.17
C SER A 286 -6.93 6.80 40.66
N ARG A 287 -6.84 5.54 40.25
CA ARG A 287 -6.89 5.17 38.81
C ARG A 287 -8.08 5.80 38.11
N GLY A 288 -7.91 6.17 36.86
CA GLY A 288 -8.96 6.83 36.07
C GLY A 288 -9.12 8.33 36.37
N MET A 289 -8.46 8.90 37.39
CA MET A 289 -8.58 10.32 37.73
C MET A 289 -7.57 11.22 36.98
N PRO A 290 -6.29 10.84 36.80
CA PRO A 290 -5.37 11.64 35.98
C PRO A 290 -5.84 11.74 34.54
N GLN A 291 -5.71 12.93 33.93
CA GLN A 291 -6.07 13.17 32.54
C GLN A 291 -4.80 13.41 31.73
N ILE A 292 -4.42 12.40 30.95
CA ILE A 292 -3.23 12.42 30.10
C ILE A 292 -3.69 12.61 28.67
N GLU A 293 -3.50 13.81 28.13
CA GLU A 293 -3.79 14.09 26.72
C GLU A 293 -2.61 13.63 25.85
N VAL A 294 -2.87 12.66 24.99
CA VAL A 294 -1.91 12.22 23.97
C VAL A 294 -2.30 12.86 22.65
N SER A 295 -1.36 13.56 22.04
CA SER A 295 -1.55 14.27 20.77
C SER A 295 -0.60 13.73 19.72
N PHE A 296 -1.14 13.43 18.55
CA PHE A 296 -0.43 13.05 17.34
C PHE A 296 -0.52 14.21 16.35
N ASP A 297 0.63 14.74 15.95
CA ASP A 297 0.75 15.80 14.95
C ASP A 297 1.61 15.27 13.79
N LEU A 298 0.96 14.98 12.67
CA LEU A 298 1.56 14.41 11.48
C LEU A 298 1.64 15.47 10.39
N ASP A 299 2.86 15.84 10.00
CA ASP A 299 3.08 16.86 8.98
C ASP A 299 2.91 16.31 7.53
N ALA A 300 2.97 17.22 6.56
CA ALA A 300 2.86 16.87 5.13
C ALA A 300 4.02 15.99 4.61
N ASN A 301 5.10 15.86 5.35
CA ASN A 301 6.26 15.03 5.00
C ASN A 301 6.23 13.65 5.69
N GLY A 302 5.15 13.35 6.42
CA GLY A 302 5.03 12.11 7.18
C GLY A 302 5.88 12.07 8.46
N ILE A 303 6.28 13.24 9.00
CA ILE A 303 6.96 13.32 10.28
C ILE A 303 5.89 13.38 11.36
N LEU A 304 5.90 12.40 12.26
CA LEU A 304 4.98 12.29 13.38
C LEU A 304 5.60 12.83 14.65
N ASN A 305 5.01 13.84 15.25
CA ASN A 305 5.30 14.31 16.58
C ASN A 305 4.22 13.81 17.55
N VAL A 306 4.64 13.04 18.55
CA VAL A 306 3.74 12.52 19.58
C VAL A 306 4.07 13.17 20.90
N SER A 307 3.07 13.78 21.53
CA SER A 307 3.22 14.35 22.88
C SER A 307 2.21 13.74 23.83
N ALA A 308 2.59 13.65 25.10
CA ALA A 308 1.73 13.30 26.21
C ALA A 308 1.79 14.39 27.28
N LYS A 309 0.66 14.89 27.70
CA LYS A 309 0.53 16.00 28.66
C LYS A 309 -0.44 15.67 29.77
N ASP A 310 0.01 15.77 31.00
CA ASP A 310 -0.87 15.76 32.15
C ASP A 310 -1.63 17.12 32.24
N LYS A 311 -2.93 17.08 32.05
CA LYS A 311 -3.79 18.29 32.02
C LYS A 311 -3.83 18.99 33.37
N ASN A 312 -3.58 18.30 34.47
CA ASN A 312 -3.64 18.88 35.81
C ASN A 312 -2.35 19.63 36.18
N THR A 313 -1.20 19.05 35.83
CA THR A 313 0.12 19.64 36.16
C THR A 313 0.72 20.45 35.02
N GLY A 314 0.25 20.24 33.80
CA GLY A 314 0.82 20.84 32.60
C GLY A 314 2.16 20.20 32.17
N LYS A 315 2.64 19.15 32.85
CA LYS A 315 3.84 18.43 32.45
C LYS A 315 3.62 17.73 31.12
N GLU A 316 4.63 17.80 30.26
CA GLU A 316 4.57 17.28 28.90
C GLU A 316 5.88 16.59 28.53
N GLN A 317 5.78 15.50 27.78
CA GLN A 317 6.90 14.80 27.13
C GLN A 317 6.51 14.51 25.68
N SER A 318 7.50 14.47 24.78
CA SER A 318 7.25 14.23 23.37
C SER A 318 8.36 13.42 22.72
N ILE A 319 8.02 12.77 21.60
CA ILE A 319 8.95 12.09 20.71
C ILE A 319 8.65 12.49 19.27
N VAL A 320 9.70 12.64 18.45
CA VAL A 320 9.56 12.89 17.01
C VAL A 320 9.95 11.63 16.25
N ILE A 321 9.08 11.16 15.41
CA ILE A 321 9.21 9.90 14.67
C ILE A 321 8.99 10.17 13.17
N LYS A 322 9.81 9.58 12.33
CA LYS A 322 9.47 9.50 10.91
C LYS A 322 8.52 8.30 10.73
N ALA A 323 7.24 8.53 10.56
CA ALA A 323 6.20 7.50 10.51
C ALA A 323 6.40 6.49 9.35
N SER A 324 7.07 6.90 8.27
CA SER A 324 7.42 6.05 7.13
C SER A 324 8.82 5.42 7.23
N SER A 325 9.60 5.72 8.27
CA SER A 325 10.98 5.24 8.37
C SER A 325 11.03 3.78 8.79
N GLY A 326 11.46 2.90 7.87
CA GLY A 326 11.77 1.51 8.14
C GLY A 326 10.65 0.51 7.86
N LEU A 327 9.57 0.91 7.22
CA LEU A 327 8.62 0.01 6.55
C LEU A 327 8.83 0.11 5.05
N SER A 328 9.09 -1.03 4.40
CA SER A 328 8.98 -1.14 2.96
C SER A 328 7.50 -1.24 2.56
N ASP A 329 7.18 -1.00 1.29
CA ASP A 329 5.83 -1.21 0.79
C ASP A 329 5.38 -2.67 0.98
N GLU A 330 6.32 -3.62 0.89
CA GLU A 330 6.13 -5.03 1.21
C GLU A 330 5.69 -5.26 2.66
N ASP A 331 6.32 -4.57 3.61
CA ASP A 331 5.96 -4.66 5.03
C ASP A 331 4.54 -4.10 5.26
N ILE A 332 4.21 -2.98 4.62
CA ILE A 332 2.89 -2.35 4.71
C ILE A 332 1.81 -3.29 4.19
N GLU A 333 2.01 -3.86 3.00
CA GLU A 333 1.05 -4.79 2.40
C GLU A 333 0.89 -6.06 3.25
N LYS A 334 2.01 -6.60 3.74
CA LYS A 334 1.98 -7.76 4.63
C LYS A 334 1.19 -7.47 5.91
N MET A 335 1.39 -6.30 6.53
CA MET A 335 0.66 -5.90 7.73
C MET A 335 -0.84 -5.77 7.47
N VAL A 336 -1.26 -5.25 6.33
CA VAL A 336 -2.67 -5.16 5.94
C VAL A 336 -3.27 -6.54 5.70
N LYS A 337 -2.59 -7.41 4.94
CA LYS A 337 -3.05 -8.79 4.69
C LYS A 337 -3.11 -9.63 5.98
N ASP A 338 -2.12 -9.49 6.85
CA ASP A 338 -2.11 -10.17 8.15
C ASP A 338 -3.28 -9.71 9.03
N ALA A 339 -3.63 -8.43 9.00
CA ALA A 339 -4.79 -7.91 9.73
C ALA A 339 -6.11 -8.45 9.16
N GLU A 340 -6.28 -8.48 7.85
CA GLU A 340 -7.47 -9.06 7.21
C GLU A 340 -7.62 -10.56 7.50
N ALA A 341 -6.52 -11.32 7.42
CA ALA A 341 -6.51 -12.76 7.69
C ALA A 341 -6.84 -13.11 9.14
N ASN A 342 -6.54 -12.22 10.09
CA ASN A 342 -6.74 -12.44 11.53
C ASN A 342 -7.89 -11.60 12.12
N ALA A 343 -8.72 -10.96 11.30
CA ALA A 343 -9.79 -10.05 11.75
C ALA A 343 -10.78 -10.70 12.75
N GLU A 344 -11.09 -11.98 12.59
CA GLU A 344 -11.95 -12.71 13.53
C GLU A 344 -11.27 -12.97 14.89
N ASP A 345 -9.98 -13.27 14.88
CA ASP A 345 -9.22 -13.51 16.10
C ASP A 345 -8.93 -12.21 16.84
N ASP A 346 -8.69 -11.13 16.12
CA ASP A 346 -8.57 -9.78 16.67
C ASP A 346 -9.87 -9.33 17.34
N LYS A 347 -11.01 -9.59 16.74
CA LYS A 347 -12.31 -9.30 17.34
C LYS A 347 -12.55 -10.11 18.62
N LYS A 348 -12.20 -11.40 18.62
CA LYS A 348 -12.30 -12.24 19.83
C LYS A 348 -11.39 -11.74 20.95
N PHE A 349 -10.19 -11.30 20.60
CA PHE A 349 -9.25 -10.73 21.56
C PHE A 349 -9.82 -9.45 22.19
N GLU A 350 -10.35 -8.54 21.40
CA GLU A 350 -10.99 -7.30 21.87
C GLU A 350 -12.17 -7.62 22.82
N GLU A 351 -13.06 -8.52 22.41
CA GLU A 351 -14.20 -8.98 23.24
C GLU A 351 -13.72 -9.60 24.56
N LEU A 352 -12.64 -10.40 24.53
CA LEU A 352 -12.07 -11.00 25.73
C LEU A 352 -11.52 -9.95 26.69
N VAL A 353 -10.71 -9.00 26.18
CA VAL A 353 -10.14 -7.91 26.99
C VAL A 353 -11.25 -7.06 27.61
N LEU A 354 -12.26 -6.68 26.83
CA LEU A 354 -13.42 -5.93 27.31
C LEU A 354 -14.18 -6.71 28.38
N SER A 355 -14.38 -8.01 28.20
CA SER A 355 -15.04 -8.86 29.21
C SER A 355 -14.26 -8.95 30.51
N LEU A 356 -12.94 -9.08 30.44
CA LEU A 356 -12.06 -9.14 31.63
C LEU A 356 -12.06 -7.80 32.38
N ILE A 357 -12.07 -6.68 31.69
CA ILE A 357 -12.19 -5.34 32.28
C ILE A 357 -13.57 -5.20 32.99
N HIS A 358 -14.67 -5.67 32.36
CA HIS A 358 -15.99 -5.65 32.94
C HIS A 358 -16.15 -6.59 34.16
N ILE A 359 -15.52 -7.75 34.14
CA ILE A 359 -15.55 -8.71 35.28
C ILE A 359 -14.79 -8.14 36.48
N SER A 360 -13.70 -7.42 36.24
CA SER A 360 -12.93 -6.78 37.32
C SER A 360 -13.59 -5.52 37.91
N GLU A 361 -14.61 -4.92 37.23
CA GLU A 361 -15.25 -3.66 37.61
C GLU A 361 -16.77 -3.63 37.36
N PRO A 362 -17.59 -4.37 38.08
CA PRO A 362 -19.03 -4.40 37.82
C PRO A 362 -19.82 -3.16 38.21
N THR A 363 -19.20 -2.15 38.84
CA THR A 363 -19.91 -1.03 39.48
C THR A 363 -19.73 0.37 38.86
N ARG A 364 -18.92 0.52 37.78
CA ARG A 364 -18.65 1.85 37.17
C ARG A 364 -19.05 1.95 35.71
N GLN A 365 -20.24 1.53 35.36
CA GLN A 365 -20.73 1.50 33.96
C GLN A 365 -21.07 2.89 33.36
N ALA A 366 -21.01 3.97 34.14
CA ALA A 366 -21.47 5.31 33.72
C ALA A 366 -20.35 6.30 33.34
N GLU A 367 -19.06 6.01 33.59
CA GLU A 367 -17.98 6.97 33.42
C GLU A 367 -16.80 6.52 32.52
N MET A 368 -16.87 5.32 31.93
CA MET A 368 -15.76 4.81 31.10
C MET A 368 -15.87 5.21 29.64
N SER A 369 -15.52 6.46 29.37
CA SER A 369 -15.21 6.96 28.03
C SER A 369 -13.71 7.14 27.80
N TYR A 370 -12.86 6.67 28.70
CA TYR A 370 -11.41 6.88 28.61
C TYR A 370 -10.67 5.55 28.50
N ALA A 371 -9.88 5.40 27.43
CA ALA A 371 -8.90 4.33 27.35
C ALA A 371 -7.83 4.54 28.45
N VAL A 372 -7.22 3.47 28.95
CA VAL A 372 -6.31 3.48 30.11
C VAL A 372 -4.95 2.95 29.67
N PHE A 373 -3.88 3.57 30.16
CA PHE A 373 -2.51 3.15 29.94
C PHE A 373 -2.12 1.92 30.77
#